data_a8209e510da04e723c6089c099b2c78e
#
_entry.id   a8209e510da04e723c6089c099b2c78e
#
_cell.length_a   1.000
_cell.length_b   1.000
_cell.length_c   1.000
_cell.angle_alpha   90.00
_cell.angle_beta   90.00
_cell.angle_gamma   90.00
#
_symmetry.space_group_name_H-M   'P 1'
#
loop_
_entity.id
_entity.type
_entity.pdbx_description
1 polymer ?
#
loop_
_entity_poly.entity_id
_entity_poly.type
_entity_poly.pdbx_seq_one_letter_code
_entity_poly.pdbx_strand_id
1 'polypeptide(L)'
;MSCTGYNIQDIANSQKPANPEQEARLWYQYYFHTERGRNGLAQKRRELSRLLWKMWSPTWRFDDATFERTASSFDNEDFVEVVIHSYRHRTGGVAGDPHYATVQAQLAAQPTIDVPTINLHGAVDGVMPPASSEAHAKHFSGEYQRRVVANAGHNVPQEAPQAFADAVLELCRKATP
;
A
#
# COMPACT_ATOMS: atom_id res chain seq x y z
N MET A 1 -14.53 4.82 7.33
CA MET A 1 -13.55 4.08 6.46
C MET A 1 -12.48 3.45 7.34
N SER A 2 -12.12 2.20 7.12
CA SER A 2 -10.93 1.59 7.75
C SER A 2 -9.84 1.47 6.68
N CYS A 3 -8.62 1.87 7.02
CA CYS A 3 -7.50 1.90 6.09
C CYS A 3 -6.18 1.58 6.79
N THR A 4 -5.14 1.32 6.01
CA THR A 4 -3.78 1.09 6.50
C THR A 4 -2.94 2.36 6.47
N GLY A 5 -1.75 2.34 7.07
CA GLY A 5 -0.86 3.51 7.18
C GLY A 5 -0.49 4.16 5.84
N TYR A 6 -0.55 3.42 4.74
CA TYR A 6 -0.25 3.90 3.38
C TYR A 6 -1.51 4.35 2.64
N ASN A 7 -2.28 5.24 3.22
CA ASN A 7 -3.56 5.69 2.66
C ASN A 7 -3.53 7.08 2.01
N ILE A 8 -2.54 7.90 2.34
CA ILE A 8 -2.36 9.21 1.71
C ILE A 8 -1.07 9.17 0.88
N GLN A 9 -1.22 9.32 -0.42
CA GLN A 9 -0.11 9.32 -1.36
C GLN A 9 0.02 10.69 -2.01
N ASP A 10 1.22 11.23 -2.02
CA ASP A 10 1.54 12.48 -2.71
C ASP A 10 2.16 12.17 -4.08
N ILE A 11 1.31 11.77 -5.02
CA ILE A 11 1.73 11.41 -6.38
C ILE A 11 2.36 12.62 -7.10
N ALA A 12 1.86 13.82 -6.87
CA ALA A 12 2.39 15.04 -7.49
C ALA A 12 3.87 15.30 -7.13
N ASN A 13 4.31 14.83 -5.96
CA ASN A 13 5.69 14.95 -5.50
C ASN A 13 6.50 13.65 -5.62
N SER A 14 5.99 12.64 -6.32
CA SER A 14 6.64 11.33 -6.45
C SER A 14 8.05 11.36 -7.09
N GLN A 15 8.40 12.46 -7.76
CA GLN A 15 9.73 12.67 -8.34
C GLN A 15 10.74 13.26 -7.33
N LYS A 16 10.31 13.67 -6.16
CA LYS A 16 11.22 14.18 -5.13
C LYS A 16 11.88 12.98 -4.41
N PRO A 17 13.22 12.95 -4.35
CA PRO A 17 13.90 11.86 -3.67
C PRO A 17 13.61 11.90 -2.17
N ALA A 18 13.39 10.72 -1.59
CA ALA A 18 13.36 10.53 -0.14
C ALA A 18 14.80 10.42 0.42
N ASN A 19 14.93 10.18 1.72
CA ASN A 19 16.24 9.85 2.26
C ASN A 19 16.72 8.47 1.75
N PRO A 20 18.04 8.22 1.72
CA PRO A 20 18.60 6.99 1.13
C PRO A 20 18.08 5.69 1.75
N GLU A 21 17.75 5.66 3.04
CA GLU A 21 17.21 4.47 3.71
C GLU A 21 15.80 4.17 3.21
N GLN A 22 14.98 5.20 3.01
CA GLN A 22 13.63 5.04 2.44
C GLN A 22 13.71 4.60 0.97
N GLU A 23 14.61 5.18 0.18
CA GLU A 23 14.83 4.77 -1.22
C GLU A 23 15.25 3.29 -1.29
N ALA A 24 16.13 2.84 -0.40
CA ALA A 24 16.54 1.44 -0.33
C ALA A 24 15.37 0.49 0.00
N ARG A 25 14.40 0.91 0.82
CA ARG A 25 13.18 0.13 1.09
C ARG A 25 12.30 -0.02 -0.15
N LEU A 26 12.32 0.96 -1.04
CA LEU A 26 11.50 1.05 -2.26
C LEU A 26 12.22 0.52 -3.51
N TRP A 27 13.35 -0.16 -3.38
CA TRP A 27 14.20 -0.63 -4.49
C TRP A 27 13.42 -1.34 -5.59
N TYR A 28 12.40 -2.12 -5.24
CA TYR A 28 11.57 -2.89 -6.17
C TYR A 28 10.77 -1.97 -7.11
N GLN A 29 10.42 -0.77 -6.70
CA GLN A 29 9.75 0.20 -7.56
C GLN A 29 10.66 0.59 -8.72
N TYR A 30 11.93 0.90 -8.45
CA TYR A 30 12.93 1.19 -9.50
C TYR A 30 13.22 -0.03 -10.37
N TYR A 31 13.26 -1.22 -9.76
CA TYR A 31 13.43 -2.47 -10.50
C TYR A 31 12.32 -2.63 -11.53
N PHE A 32 11.06 -2.37 -11.19
CA PHE A 32 9.91 -2.46 -12.09
C PHE A 32 9.88 -1.38 -13.19
N HIS A 33 10.65 -0.30 -13.06
CA HIS A 33 10.84 0.65 -14.15
C HIS A 33 11.72 0.11 -15.29
N THR A 34 12.51 -0.93 -15.04
CA THR A 34 13.42 -1.53 -16.01
C THR A 34 12.79 -2.71 -16.74
N GLU A 35 13.26 -3.02 -17.96
CA GLU A 35 12.89 -4.25 -18.66
C GLU A 35 13.40 -5.49 -17.93
N ARG A 36 14.55 -5.39 -17.24
CA ARG A 36 15.02 -6.47 -16.37
C ARG A 36 14.03 -6.78 -15.26
N GLY A 37 13.42 -5.75 -14.65
CA GLY A 37 12.42 -5.92 -13.59
C GLY A 37 11.13 -6.54 -14.11
N ARG A 38 10.65 -6.11 -15.29
CA ARG A 38 9.52 -6.70 -15.97
C ARG A 38 9.74 -8.19 -16.24
N ASN A 39 10.88 -8.54 -16.83
CA ASN A 39 11.24 -9.92 -17.13
C ASN A 39 11.41 -10.76 -15.82
N GLY A 40 12.00 -10.17 -14.79
CA GLY A 40 12.14 -10.79 -13.47
C GLY A 40 10.78 -11.11 -12.85
N LEU A 41 9.83 -10.18 -12.90
CA LEU A 41 8.46 -10.43 -12.43
C LEU A 41 7.78 -11.52 -13.25
N ALA A 42 7.90 -11.50 -14.58
CA ALA A 42 7.29 -12.48 -15.47
C ALA A 42 7.78 -13.91 -15.19
N GLN A 43 9.10 -14.07 -14.97
CA GLN A 43 9.74 -15.38 -14.80
C GLN A 43 9.70 -15.88 -13.35
N LYS A 44 9.64 -14.97 -12.36
CA LYS A 44 9.85 -15.25 -10.95
C LYS A 44 8.76 -14.62 -10.06
N ARG A 45 7.53 -14.53 -10.57
CA ARG A 45 6.44 -13.78 -9.90
C ARG A 45 6.17 -14.24 -8.47
N ARG A 46 6.17 -15.56 -8.21
CA ARG A 46 5.92 -16.12 -6.89
C ARG A 46 7.10 -15.87 -5.93
N GLU A 47 8.31 -16.14 -6.38
CA GLU A 47 9.52 -15.97 -5.55
C GLU A 47 9.74 -14.49 -5.21
N LEU A 48 9.55 -13.58 -6.20
CA LEU A 48 9.69 -12.15 -5.99
C LEU A 48 8.62 -11.60 -5.05
N SER A 49 7.35 -11.98 -5.23
CA SER A 49 6.26 -11.58 -4.36
C SER A 49 6.45 -12.08 -2.93
N ARG A 50 6.92 -13.33 -2.75
CA ARG A 50 7.23 -13.89 -1.44
C ARG A 50 8.38 -13.14 -0.75
N LEU A 51 9.41 -12.76 -1.52
CA LEU A 51 10.51 -11.93 -1.01
C LEU A 51 9.98 -10.58 -0.53
N LEU A 52 9.16 -9.90 -1.34
CA LEU A 52 8.56 -8.62 -0.98
C LEU A 52 7.69 -8.72 0.27
N TRP A 53 6.86 -9.75 0.41
CA TRP A 53 6.07 -9.96 1.62
C TRP A 53 6.95 -10.06 2.87
N LYS A 54 8.05 -10.81 2.81
CA LYS A 54 9.00 -10.92 3.92
C LYS A 54 9.69 -9.59 4.26
N MET A 55 10.00 -8.79 3.26
CA MET A 55 10.62 -7.48 3.45
C MET A 55 9.62 -6.45 4.00
N TRP A 56 8.39 -6.46 3.51
CA TRP A 56 7.34 -5.53 3.91
C TRP A 56 6.80 -5.82 5.30
N SER A 57 6.81 -7.09 5.70
CA SER A 57 6.26 -7.60 6.95
C SER A 57 7.28 -8.51 7.65
N PRO A 58 8.38 -7.95 8.17
CA PRO A 58 9.55 -8.71 8.62
C PRO A 58 9.29 -9.63 9.81
N THR A 59 8.25 -9.35 10.61
CA THR A 59 7.85 -10.18 11.75
C THR A 59 6.78 -11.20 11.41
N TRP A 60 6.16 -11.09 10.24
CA TRP A 60 5.09 -11.99 9.84
C TRP A 60 5.62 -13.38 9.44
N ARG A 61 5.23 -14.40 10.19
CA ARG A 61 5.62 -15.80 9.98
C ARG A 61 4.50 -16.55 9.23
N PHE A 62 4.17 -16.07 8.01
CA PHE A 62 3.19 -16.77 7.17
C PHE A 62 3.74 -18.10 6.66
N ASP A 63 2.87 -19.11 6.60
CA ASP A 63 3.13 -20.42 6.01
C ASP A 63 2.89 -20.44 4.49
N ASP A 64 3.24 -21.55 3.86
CA ASP A 64 3.05 -21.73 2.44
C ASP A 64 1.57 -21.70 2.04
N ALA A 65 0.68 -22.26 2.85
CA ALA A 65 -0.75 -22.26 2.57
C ALA A 65 -1.33 -20.84 2.56
N THR A 66 -0.87 -19.98 3.47
CA THR A 66 -1.26 -18.55 3.50
C THR A 66 -0.77 -17.82 2.26
N PHE A 67 0.46 -18.05 1.83
CA PHE A 67 0.99 -17.45 0.62
C PHE A 67 0.26 -17.94 -0.63
N GLU A 68 0.06 -19.26 -0.78
CA GLU A 68 -0.53 -19.86 -1.97
C GLU A 68 -1.99 -19.43 -2.19
N ARG A 69 -2.76 -19.14 -1.14
CA ARG A 69 -4.12 -18.58 -1.29
C ARG A 69 -4.13 -17.27 -2.09
N THR A 70 -3.13 -16.44 -1.91
CA THR A 70 -2.99 -15.19 -2.68
C THR A 70 -2.25 -15.43 -4.00
N ALA A 71 -1.22 -16.28 -3.98
CA ALA A 71 -0.32 -16.49 -5.11
C ALA A 71 -1.02 -17.09 -6.34
N SER A 72 -2.16 -17.77 -6.18
CA SER A 72 -3.00 -18.22 -7.29
C SER A 72 -3.48 -17.06 -8.19
N SER A 73 -3.67 -15.86 -7.63
CA SER A 73 -4.03 -14.67 -8.41
C SER A 73 -2.88 -14.13 -9.29
N PHE A 74 -1.63 -14.50 -9.00
CA PHE A 74 -0.48 -14.10 -9.81
C PHE A 74 -0.42 -14.81 -11.16
N ASP A 75 -1.22 -15.88 -11.33
CA ASP A 75 -1.33 -16.63 -12.58
C ASP A 75 -2.26 -15.95 -13.61
N ASN A 76 -2.93 -14.86 -13.19
CA ASN A 76 -3.67 -14.00 -14.12
C ASN A 76 -2.72 -13.51 -15.24
N GLU A 77 -3.16 -13.60 -16.49
CA GLU A 77 -2.38 -13.22 -17.67
C GLU A 77 -1.96 -11.74 -17.65
N ASP A 78 -2.80 -10.87 -17.10
CA ASP A 78 -2.55 -9.43 -17.00
C ASP A 78 -1.67 -9.04 -15.80
N PHE A 79 -1.36 -9.98 -14.90
CA PHE A 79 -0.68 -9.65 -13.64
C PHE A 79 0.60 -8.84 -13.83
N VAL A 80 1.46 -9.25 -14.75
CA VAL A 80 2.75 -8.59 -14.99
C VAL A 80 2.54 -7.18 -15.52
N GLU A 81 1.69 -7.03 -16.54
CA GLU A 81 1.45 -5.73 -17.16
C GLU A 81 0.80 -4.75 -16.20
N VAL A 82 -0.18 -5.20 -15.42
CA VAL A 82 -0.86 -4.36 -14.41
C VAL A 82 0.11 -3.91 -13.33
N VAL A 83 0.95 -4.80 -12.81
CA VAL A 83 1.96 -4.45 -11.78
C VAL A 83 2.97 -3.45 -12.34
N ILE A 84 3.55 -3.74 -13.50
CA ILE A 84 4.56 -2.88 -14.12
C ILE A 84 3.97 -1.52 -14.46
N HIS A 85 2.80 -1.47 -15.09
CA HIS A 85 2.12 -0.22 -15.40
C HIS A 85 1.81 0.60 -14.14
N SER A 86 1.29 -0.04 -13.09
CA SER A 86 0.96 0.63 -11.83
C SER A 86 2.18 1.37 -11.22
N TYR A 87 3.34 0.72 -11.19
CA TYR A 87 4.54 1.37 -10.65
C TYR A 87 5.10 2.45 -11.58
N ARG A 88 5.14 2.22 -12.89
CA ARG A 88 5.61 3.21 -13.87
C ARG A 88 4.68 4.43 -13.92
N HIS A 89 3.36 4.23 -13.86
CA HIS A 89 2.39 5.33 -13.86
C HIS A 89 2.49 6.18 -12.58
N ARG A 90 2.59 5.55 -11.42
CA ARG A 90 2.65 6.24 -10.12
C ARG A 90 3.79 7.25 -10.03
N THR A 91 4.90 6.99 -10.69
CA THR A 91 6.08 7.87 -10.72
C THR A 91 6.19 8.71 -12.00
N GLY A 92 5.13 8.76 -12.81
CA GLY A 92 5.08 9.58 -14.02
C GLY A 92 5.87 9.03 -15.23
N GLY A 93 6.31 7.75 -15.17
CA GLY A 93 7.06 7.12 -16.25
C GLY A 93 6.20 6.72 -17.46
N VAL A 94 4.89 6.56 -17.27
CA VAL A 94 3.92 6.24 -18.33
C VAL A 94 2.61 6.97 -18.08
N ALA A 95 1.89 7.28 -19.17
CA ALA A 95 0.56 7.89 -19.08
C ALA A 95 -0.47 6.92 -18.49
N GLY A 96 -1.45 7.45 -17.76
CA GLY A 96 -2.64 6.72 -17.35
C GLY A 96 -3.69 6.65 -18.46
N ASP A 97 -4.76 5.89 -18.20
CA ASP A 97 -5.91 5.87 -19.09
C ASP A 97 -6.62 7.23 -19.06
N PRO A 98 -6.80 7.90 -20.23
CA PRO A 98 -7.48 9.19 -20.32
C PRO A 98 -8.90 9.20 -19.71
N HIS A 99 -9.57 8.05 -19.67
CA HIS A 99 -10.89 7.90 -19.05
C HIS A 99 -10.89 8.32 -17.57
N TYR A 100 -9.77 8.12 -16.86
CA TYR A 100 -9.63 8.46 -15.44
C TYR A 100 -8.95 9.82 -15.19
N ALA A 101 -8.65 10.61 -16.23
CA ALA A 101 -7.91 11.87 -16.09
C ALA A 101 -8.56 12.84 -15.08
N THR A 102 -9.90 12.96 -15.11
CA THR A 102 -10.65 13.81 -14.16
C THR A 102 -10.49 13.33 -12.73
N VAL A 103 -10.62 12.02 -12.49
CA VAL A 103 -10.46 11.43 -11.14
C VAL A 103 -9.02 11.59 -10.67
N GLN A 104 -8.03 11.41 -11.55
CA GLN A 104 -6.63 11.62 -11.21
C GLN A 104 -6.35 13.07 -10.81
N ALA A 105 -6.91 14.05 -11.52
CA ALA A 105 -6.76 15.47 -11.18
C ALA A 105 -7.40 15.79 -9.82
N GLN A 106 -8.56 15.21 -9.52
CA GLN A 106 -9.21 15.35 -8.21
C GLN A 106 -8.36 14.76 -7.09
N LEU A 107 -7.82 13.56 -7.28
CA LEU A 107 -6.95 12.89 -6.29
C LEU A 107 -5.62 13.62 -6.09
N ALA A 108 -5.04 14.19 -7.17
CA ALA A 108 -3.80 14.97 -7.09
C ALA A 108 -3.96 16.25 -6.25
N ALA A 109 -5.17 16.81 -6.20
CA ALA A 109 -5.50 17.95 -5.33
C ALA A 109 -5.59 17.56 -3.84
N GLN A 110 -5.51 16.28 -3.51
CA GLN A 110 -5.63 15.74 -2.14
C GLN A 110 -6.83 16.33 -1.38
N PRO A 111 -8.06 16.15 -1.87
CA PRO A 111 -9.24 16.71 -1.22
C PRO A 111 -9.38 16.19 0.20
N THR A 112 -9.91 17.00 1.08
CA THR A 112 -10.15 16.62 2.46
C THR A 112 -11.15 15.46 2.54
N ILE A 113 -10.87 14.50 3.42
CA ILE A 113 -11.70 13.32 3.66
C ILE A 113 -12.60 13.61 4.86
N ASP A 114 -13.92 13.57 4.66
CA ASP A 114 -14.92 13.91 5.67
C ASP A 114 -15.54 12.69 6.36
N VAL A 115 -15.36 11.49 5.82
CA VAL A 115 -15.92 10.27 6.39
C VAL A 115 -15.13 9.81 7.63
N PRO A 116 -15.81 9.32 8.69
CA PRO A 116 -15.12 8.77 9.86
C PRO A 116 -14.10 7.70 9.46
N THR A 117 -12.88 7.84 9.93
CA THR A 117 -11.76 6.99 9.49
C THR A 117 -10.93 6.48 10.66
N ILE A 118 -10.62 5.19 10.65
CA ILE A 118 -9.61 4.57 11.50
C ILE A 118 -8.45 4.10 10.61
N ASN A 119 -7.27 4.67 10.83
CA ASN A 119 -6.04 4.30 10.14
C ASN A 119 -5.23 3.33 11.03
N LEU A 120 -5.01 2.11 10.55
CA LEU A 120 -4.19 1.11 11.21
C LEU A 120 -2.80 1.07 10.55
N HIS A 121 -1.73 1.36 11.29
CA HIS A 121 -0.36 1.32 10.81
C HIS A 121 0.43 0.24 11.55
N GLY A 122 1.08 -0.66 10.83
CA GLY A 122 1.92 -1.69 11.45
C GLY A 122 3.17 -1.08 12.09
N ALA A 123 3.46 -1.46 13.33
CA ALA A 123 4.60 -0.92 14.08
C ALA A 123 5.97 -1.26 13.45
N VAL A 124 6.01 -2.34 12.65
CA VAL A 124 7.23 -2.84 11.99
C VAL A 124 7.06 -2.88 10.46
N ASP A 125 6.31 -1.93 9.91
CA ASP A 125 6.13 -1.80 8.47
C ASP A 125 7.48 -1.59 7.76
N GLY A 126 7.84 -2.56 6.91
CA GLY A 126 9.10 -2.56 6.17
C GLY A 126 9.11 -1.66 4.93
N VAL A 127 7.96 -1.10 4.55
CA VAL A 127 7.82 -0.17 3.41
C VAL A 127 7.79 1.27 3.90
N MET A 128 6.81 1.58 4.75
CA MET A 128 6.58 2.92 5.27
C MET A 128 6.65 2.89 6.80
N PRO A 129 7.65 3.51 7.41
CA PRO A 129 7.77 3.52 8.87
C PRO A 129 6.55 4.22 9.51
N PRO A 130 6.14 3.84 10.74
CA PRO A 130 4.95 4.41 11.40
C PRO A 130 4.93 5.94 11.46
N ALA A 131 6.08 6.58 11.59
CA ALA A 131 6.20 8.04 11.57
C ALA A 131 5.63 8.68 10.29
N SER A 132 5.64 7.98 9.17
CA SER A 132 5.13 8.50 7.89
C SER A 132 3.64 8.84 7.90
N SER A 133 2.85 8.23 8.80
CA SER A 133 1.42 8.51 8.91
C SER A 133 1.05 9.49 10.05
N GLU A 134 2.01 10.03 10.78
CA GLU A 134 1.74 10.94 11.92
C GLU A 134 1.04 12.23 11.48
N ALA A 135 1.44 12.77 10.34
CA ALA A 135 0.88 14.01 9.80
C ALA A 135 -0.41 13.82 8.98
N HIS A 136 -0.94 12.58 8.86
CA HIS A 136 -2.09 12.32 8.00
C HIS A 136 -3.38 12.96 8.49
N ALA A 137 -3.52 13.24 9.79
CA ALA A 137 -4.72 13.86 10.38
C ALA A 137 -5.15 15.15 9.65
N LYS A 138 -4.20 15.91 9.09
CA LYS A 138 -4.48 17.14 8.33
C LYS A 138 -5.33 16.93 7.06
N HIS A 139 -5.39 15.70 6.54
CA HIS A 139 -6.16 15.36 5.35
C HIS A 139 -7.61 14.97 5.67
N PHE A 140 -8.01 14.99 6.95
CA PHE A 140 -9.33 14.57 7.39
C PHE A 140 -10.05 15.73 8.09
N SER A 141 -11.28 16.03 7.64
CA SER A 141 -12.20 16.94 8.34
C SER A 141 -13.22 16.20 9.21
N GLY A 142 -13.44 14.91 8.92
CA GLY A 142 -14.24 14.02 9.73
C GLY A 142 -13.46 13.44 10.93
N GLU A 143 -14.13 12.62 11.71
CA GLU A 143 -13.47 11.91 12.81
C GLU A 143 -12.32 11.04 12.28
N TYR A 144 -11.12 11.28 12.76
CA TYR A 144 -9.93 10.52 12.37
C TYR A 144 -9.21 9.95 13.58
N GLN A 145 -8.90 8.67 13.53
CA GLN A 145 -8.12 7.99 14.54
C GLN A 145 -6.98 7.21 13.89
N ARG A 146 -5.76 7.43 14.37
CA ARG A 146 -4.57 6.64 13.99
C ARG A 146 -4.23 5.67 15.12
N ARG A 147 -4.04 4.40 14.77
CA ARG A 147 -3.63 3.33 15.69
C ARG A 147 -2.40 2.64 15.14
N VAL A 148 -1.37 2.47 15.96
CA VAL A 148 -0.19 1.67 15.62
C VAL A 148 -0.39 0.26 16.17
N VAL A 149 -0.36 -0.72 15.26
CA VAL A 149 -0.61 -2.13 15.59
C VAL A 149 0.73 -2.82 15.87
N ALA A 150 0.93 -3.23 17.11
CA ALA A 150 2.15 -3.93 17.52
C ALA A 150 2.32 -5.25 16.75
N ASN A 151 3.57 -5.58 16.42
CA ASN A 151 3.95 -6.82 15.73
C ASN A 151 3.34 -7.02 14.32
N ALA A 152 2.73 -6.00 13.74
CA ALA A 152 2.26 -6.00 12.36
C ALA A 152 3.18 -5.17 11.48
N GLY A 153 3.41 -5.62 10.24
CA GLY A 153 4.13 -4.91 9.20
C GLY A 153 3.17 -4.21 8.23
N HIS A 154 3.47 -4.33 6.94
CA HIS A 154 2.74 -3.62 5.88
C HIS A 154 1.35 -4.20 5.59
N ASN A 155 1.17 -5.51 5.77
CA ASN A 155 -0.05 -6.22 5.43
C ASN A 155 -0.99 -6.37 6.65
N VAL A 156 -1.31 -5.25 7.30
CA VAL A 156 -2.10 -5.23 8.56
C VAL A 156 -3.36 -6.12 8.52
N PRO A 157 -4.18 -6.16 7.46
CA PRO A 157 -5.36 -7.01 7.43
C PRO A 157 -5.05 -8.51 7.53
N GLN A 158 -3.90 -8.95 6.99
CA GLN A 158 -3.47 -10.34 7.05
C GLN A 158 -2.69 -10.67 8.33
N GLU A 159 -1.91 -9.71 8.83
CA GLU A 159 -1.05 -9.90 9.99
C GLU A 159 -1.79 -9.74 11.31
N ALA A 160 -2.77 -8.86 11.35
CA ALA A 160 -3.59 -8.54 12.52
C ALA A 160 -5.08 -8.46 12.14
N PRO A 161 -5.69 -9.55 11.63
CA PRO A 161 -7.06 -9.54 11.11
C PRO A 161 -8.09 -9.11 12.15
N GLN A 162 -7.88 -9.45 13.42
CA GLN A 162 -8.79 -9.05 14.49
C GLN A 162 -8.76 -7.53 14.70
N ALA A 163 -7.58 -6.91 14.76
CA ALA A 163 -7.47 -5.46 14.91
C ALA A 163 -8.13 -4.71 13.74
N PHE A 164 -8.00 -5.26 12.51
CA PHE A 164 -8.65 -4.69 11.33
C PHE A 164 -10.17 -4.85 11.39
N ALA A 165 -10.66 -6.05 11.74
CA ALA A 165 -12.09 -6.33 11.88
C ALA A 165 -12.73 -5.47 12.97
N ASP A 166 -12.08 -5.32 14.12
CA ASP A 166 -12.58 -4.49 15.23
C ASP A 166 -12.72 -3.02 14.82
N ALA A 167 -11.75 -2.49 14.04
CA ALA A 167 -11.83 -1.13 13.51
C ALA A 167 -13.01 -0.96 12.53
N VAL A 168 -13.26 -1.94 11.68
CA VAL A 168 -14.43 -1.94 10.78
C VAL A 168 -15.73 -1.96 11.58
N LEU A 169 -15.85 -2.87 12.55
CA LEU A 169 -17.05 -2.98 13.38
C LEU A 169 -17.31 -1.72 14.21
N GLU A 170 -16.26 -1.07 14.73
CA GLU A 170 -16.38 0.20 15.44
C GLU A 170 -16.97 1.28 14.54
N LEU A 171 -16.46 1.42 13.30
CA LEU A 171 -16.98 2.38 12.34
C LEU A 171 -18.42 2.08 11.92
N CYS A 172 -18.77 0.80 11.75
CA CYS A 172 -20.16 0.41 11.45
C CYS A 172 -21.13 0.82 12.55
N ARG A 173 -20.75 0.62 13.83
CA ARG A 173 -21.60 1.03 14.98
C ARG A 173 -21.79 2.54 15.06
N LYS A 174 -20.78 3.33 14.68
CA LYS A 174 -20.88 4.80 14.63
C LYS A 174 -21.72 5.30 13.46
N ALA A 175 -21.81 4.54 12.37
CA ALA A 175 -22.58 4.90 11.19
C ALA A 175 -24.08 4.50 11.29
N THR A 176 -24.45 3.73 12.30
CA THR A 176 -25.86 3.36 12.55
C THR A 176 -26.49 4.42 13.44
N PRO A 177 -27.55 5.14 12.98
CA PRO A 177 -28.24 6.16 13.76
C PRO A 177 -28.95 5.57 14.98
#